data_f995337dc4e8ea5bf42b38cb6d6bebe2
#
_entry.id   f995337dc4e8ea5bf42b38cb6d6bebe2
#
_cell.length_a   1.000
_cell.length_b   1.000
_cell.length_c   1.000
_cell.angle_alpha   90.00
_cell.angle_beta   90.00
_cell.angle_gamma   90.00
#
_symmetry.space_group_name_H-M   'P 1'
#
loop_
_entity.id
_entity.type
_entity.pdbx_description
1 polymer ?
#
loop_
_entity_poly.entity_id
_entity_poly.type
_entity_poly.pdbx_seq_one_letter_code
_entity_poly.pdbx_strand_id
1 'polypeptide(L)'
;MKKALALTLAALAALALFAGCSKSKTDPGTIVVGASVTPHAEILEQVRELLKEKGFELEIVEFTDYVIPNTALEDGDLDANFFQHKPYMDNFNEENGTHLVSVAAVHYEPFGIYPGKTASIEELEDGAKIAIPNDGTNEARALLLLEAQGLIKLKEGAGMTATKIDIAENPKNLEILEIEAAQLTRSLSDVDLAVINGNYAIQGGLSVGKDAIAAEDKDSLAAETYANIVAVKEGNEDTEKTKALIEALQSDVVRDYIEATYDGAVIPKF
;
A
#
# COMPACT_ATOMS: atom_id res chain seq x y z
N MET A 1 31.48 51.15 -23.67
CA MET A 1 30.88 50.04 -24.47
C MET A 1 31.44 48.66 -24.09
N LYS A 2 32.77 48.47 -23.89
CA LYS A 2 33.34 47.13 -23.53
C LYS A 2 32.92 46.60 -22.14
N LYS A 3 32.65 47.47 -21.14
CA LYS A 3 32.24 47.08 -19.78
C LYS A 3 30.77 46.71 -19.69
N ALA A 4 29.90 47.24 -20.52
CA ALA A 4 28.48 46.89 -20.57
C ALA A 4 28.23 45.53 -21.23
N LEU A 5 29.06 45.19 -22.24
CA LEU A 5 28.96 43.90 -22.92
C LEU A 5 29.43 42.73 -22.05
N ALA A 6 30.39 42.95 -21.13
CA ALA A 6 30.85 41.93 -20.19
C ALA A 6 29.82 41.60 -19.09
N LEU A 7 29.03 42.59 -18.64
CA LEU A 7 27.99 42.41 -17.65
C LEU A 7 26.76 41.65 -18.21
N THR A 8 26.44 41.87 -19.48
CA THR A 8 25.32 41.14 -20.14
C THR A 8 25.70 39.67 -20.44
N LEU A 9 26.94 39.36 -20.79
CA LEU A 9 27.38 37.97 -20.94
C LEU A 9 27.44 37.21 -19.61
N ALA A 10 27.80 37.88 -18.51
CA ALA A 10 27.83 37.26 -17.17
C ALA A 10 26.42 36.98 -16.65
N ALA A 11 25.41 37.85 -16.95
CA ALA A 11 24.03 37.65 -16.59
C ALA A 11 23.36 36.51 -17.38
N LEU A 12 23.67 36.32 -18.66
CA LEU A 12 23.19 35.18 -19.47
C LEU A 12 23.81 33.86 -19.06
N ALA A 13 25.09 33.84 -18.63
CA ALA A 13 25.76 32.65 -18.12
C ALA A 13 25.19 32.23 -16.73
N ALA A 14 24.77 33.18 -15.89
CA ALA A 14 24.15 32.88 -14.60
C ALA A 14 22.74 32.36 -14.72
N LEU A 15 21.95 32.76 -15.76
CA LEU A 15 20.61 32.20 -16.02
C LEU A 15 20.67 30.75 -16.60
N ALA A 16 21.76 30.36 -17.26
CA ALA A 16 21.91 29.00 -17.78
C ALA A 16 22.28 27.97 -16.69
N LEU A 17 22.67 28.42 -15.49
CA LEU A 17 23.02 27.54 -14.36
C LEU A 17 21.81 27.19 -13.46
N PHE A 18 20.64 27.81 -13.67
CA PHE A 18 19.41 27.53 -12.94
C PHE A 18 18.40 26.65 -13.71
N ALA A 19 18.71 26.23 -14.93
CA ALA A 19 18.02 25.12 -15.55
C ALA A 19 18.57 23.80 -14.97
N GLY A 20 18.44 23.64 -13.65
CA GLY A 20 18.59 22.39 -12.96
C GLY A 20 17.46 21.47 -13.41
N CYS A 21 17.67 20.70 -14.48
CA CYS A 21 16.91 19.49 -14.71
C CYS A 21 17.03 18.67 -13.43
N SER A 22 15.94 18.49 -12.73
CA SER A 22 15.79 17.40 -11.76
C SER A 22 16.00 16.11 -12.56
N LYS A 23 17.25 15.65 -12.69
CA LYS A 23 17.56 14.36 -13.26
C LYS A 23 17.03 13.35 -12.25
N SER A 24 16.19 12.44 -12.71
CA SER A 24 15.93 11.20 -11.97
C SER A 24 17.29 10.65 -11.50
N LYS A 25 17.37 10.26 -10.24
CA LYS A 25 18.57 9.65 -9.66
C LYS A 25 18.78 8.23 -10.19
N THR A 26 17.76 7.65 -10.83
CA THR A 26 17.77 6.28 -11.37
C THR A 26 18.40 6.22 -12.76
N ASP A 27 19.05 5.09 -13.08
CA ASP A 27 19.62 4.81 -14.39
C ASP A 27 18.50 4.71 -15.45
N PRO A 28 18.65 5.29 -16.66
CA PRO A 28 17.62 5.19 -17.71
C PRO A 28 17.27 3.76 -18.13
N GLY A 29 18.18 2.81 -18.00
CA GLY A 29 17.98 1.40 -18.35
C GLY A 29 17.48 0.54 -17.18
N THR A 30 17.36 1.10 -15.98
CA THR A 30 16.90 0.37 -14.79
C THR A 30 15.59 0.94 -14.31
N ILE A 31 14.62 0.06 -13.96
CA ILE A 31 13.38 0.43 -13.26
C ILE A 31 13.56 0.08 -11.79
N VAL A 32 13.58 1.07 -10.92
CA VAL A 32 13.73 0.89 -9.46
C VAL A 32 12.35 0.95 -8.82
N VAL A 33 11.88 -0.17 -8.24
CA VAL A 33 10.54 -0.28 -7.65
C VAL A 33 10.63 -0.56 -6.16
N GLY A 34 10.03 0.30 -5.35
CA GLY A 34 9.84 0.06 -3.92
C GLY A 34 8.65 -0.86 -3.66
N ALA A 35 8.82 -1.90 -2.84
CA ALA A 35 7.76 -2.88 -2.58
C ALA A 35 7.78 -3.40 -1.15
N SER A 36 6.63 -3.88 -0.65
CA SER A 36 6.61 -4.74 0.54
C SER A 36 7.21 -6.11 0.20
N VAL A 37 7.83 -6.75 1.19
CA VAL A 37 8.55 -8.02 1.02
C VAL A 37 7.67 -9.09 0.38
N THR A 38 6.43 -9.25 0.85
CA THR A 38 5.43 -10.19 0.31
C THR A 38 4.04 -9.53 0.33
N PRO A 39 3.17 -9.77 -0.64
CA PRO A 39 3.38 -10.51 -1.88
C PRO A 39 4.06 -9.68 -2.98
N HIS A 40 4.25 -8.38 -2.78
CA HIS A 40 4.58 -7.39 -3.80
C HIS A 40 5.95 -7.62 -4.46
N ALA A 41 7.02 -7.78 -3.67
CA ALA A 41 8.36 -8.08 -4.20
C ALA A 41 8.38 -9.45 -4.90
N GLU A 42 7.68 -10.45 -4.35
CA GLU A 42 7.56 -11.77 -4.95
C GLU A 42 6.87 -11.74 -6.33
N ILE A 43 5.84 -10.89 -6.48
CA ILE A 43 5.14 -10.65 -7.76
C ILE A 43 6.08 -9.92 -8.73
N LEU A 44 6.82 -8.91 -8.28
CA LEU A 44 7.79 -8.18 -9.11
C LEU A 44 8.90 -9.11 -9.64
N GLU A 45 9.35 -10.09 -8.88
CA GLU A 45 10.34 -11.05 -9.35
C GLU A 45 9.85 -11.84 -10.58
N GLN A 46 8.53 -12.09 -10.72
CA GLN A 46 7.98 -12.82 -11.86
C GLN A 46 8.06 -12.04 -13.18
N VAL A 47 8.18 -10.70 -13.11
CA VAL A 47 8.21 -9.85 -14.31
C VAL A 47 9.62 -9.44 -14.74
N ARG A 48 10.65 -9.85 -14.02
CA ARG A 48 12.05 -9.50 -14.30
C ARG A 48 12.46 -9.80 -15.74
N GLU A 49 12.20 -11.02 -16.22
CA GLU A 49 12.55 -11.40 -17.59
C GLU A 49 11.70 -10.66 -18.64
N LEU A 50 10.42 -10.41 -18.36
CA LEU A 50 9.54 -9.63 -19.25
C LEU A 50 10.06 -8.18 -19.43
N LEU A 51 10.53 -7.57 -18.35
CA LEU A 51 11.12 -6.23 -18.40
C LEU A 51 12.46 -6.22 -19.14
N LYS A 52 13.26 -7.26 -18.94
CA LYS A 52 14.54 -7.41 -19.63
C LYS A 52 14.37 -7.57 -21.15
N GLU A 53 13.36 -8.31 -21.61
CA GLU A 53 13.00 -8.41 -23.04
C GLU A 53 12.59 -7.03 -23.62
N LYS A 54 12.08 -6.12 -22.79
CA LYS A 54 11.76 -4.75 -23.16
C LYS A 54 12.96 -3.78 -23.05
N GLY A 55 14.12 -4.28 -22.62
CA GLY A 55 15.37 -3.52 -22.50
C GLY A 55 15.54 -2.83 -21.14
N PHE A 56 14.81 -3.24 -20.11
CA PHE A 56 14.92 -2.70 -18.75
C PHE A 56 15.42 -3.76 -17.76
N GLU A 57 16.36 -3.37 -16.90
CA GLU A 57 16.71 -4.14 -15.71
C GLU A 57 15.75 -3.72 -14.55
N LEU A 58 15.29 -4.68 -13.77
CA LEU A 58 14.45 -4.41 -12.61
C LEU A 58 15.29 -4.43 -11.32
N GLU A 59 15.24 -3.34 -10.56
CA GLU A 59 15.76 -3.28 -9.19
C GLU A 59 14.59 -3.19 -8.22
N ILE A 60 14.51 -4.12 -7.27
CA ILE A 60 13.46 -4.17 -6.24
C ILE A 60 14.07 -3.72 -4.92
N VAL A 61 13.49 -2.68 -4.33
CA VAL A 61 13.87 -2.17 -3.01
C VAL A 61 12.77 -2.56 -2.03
N GLU A 62 13.07 -3.48 -1.12
CA GLU A 62 12.11 -3.97 -0.14
C GLU A 62 11.99 -3.03 1.07
N PHE A 63 10.74 -2.80 1.48
CA PHE A 63 10.39 -2.00 2.66
C PHE A 63 9.52 -2.80 3.62
N THR A 64 9.64 -2.50 4.91
CA THR A 64 8.88 -3.18 5.98
C THR A 64 7.82 -2.29 6.64
N ASP A 65 7.66 -1.06 6.15
CA ASP A 65 6.66 -0.08 6.59
C ASP A 65 5.95 0.57 5.38
N TYR A 66 4.92 1.39 5.65
CA TYR A 66 4.12 2.02 4.60
C TYR A 66 4.48 3.50 4.34
N VAL A 67 5.38 4.10 5.12
CA VAL A 67 5.73 5.53 5.02
C VAL A 67 6.90 5.74 4.07
N ILE A 68 7.99 4.99 4.27
CA ILE A 68 9.25 5.18 3.54
C ILE A 68 9.09 4.98 2.03
N PRO A 69 8.33 3.99 1.49
CA PRO A 69 8.19 3.81 0.05
C PRO A 69 7.61 5.02 -0.67
N ASN A 70 6.65 5.73 -0.06
CA ASN A 70 6.05 6.93 -0.63
C ASN A 70 7.01 8.12 -0.58
N THR A 71 7.73 8.29 0.53
CA THR A 71 8.74 9.34 0.65
C THR A 71 9.87 9.15 -0.36
N ALA A 72 10.39 7.92 -0.49
CA ALA A 72 11.46 7.60 -1.44
C ALA A 72 11.02 7.81 -2.91
N LEU A 73 9.75 7.52 -3.23
CA LEU A 73 9.19 7.78 -4.56
C LEU A 73 9.06 9.29 -4.83
N GLU A 74 8.56 10.08 -3.86
CA GLU A 74 8.47 11.54 -3.99
C GLU A 74 9.84 12.18 -4.14
N ASP A 75 10.87 11.69 -3.43
CA ASP A 75 12.25 12.16 -3.50
C ASP A 75 12.96 11.77 -4.81
N GLY A 76 12.36 10.88 -5.62
CA GLY A 76 12.90 10.39 -6.88
C GLY A 76 14.04 9.37 -6.71
N ASP A 77 14.08 8.68 -5.57
CA ASP A 77 14.98 7.54 -5.33
C ASP A 77 14.42 6.24 -5.92
N LEU A 78 13.12 6.21 -6.23
CA LEU A 78 12.39 5.13 -6.90
C LEU A 78 11.75 5.66 -8.20
N ASP A 79 11.59 4.79 -9.20
CA ASP A 79 10.78 5.06 -10.41
C ASP A 79 9.29 4.80 -10.13
N ALA A 80 8.97 3.81 -9.30
CA ALA A 80 7.62 3.43 -8.90
C ALA A 80 7.62 2.80 -7.50
N ASN A 81 6.44 2.71 -6.86
CA ASN A 81 6.24 1.80 -5.74
C ASN A 81 5.02 0.90 -5.96
N PHE A 82 5.04 -0.25 -5.30
CA PHE A 82 4.01 -1.27 -5.35
C PHE A 82 3.89 -1.91 -3.97
N PHE A 83 2.97 -1.42 -3.13
CA PHE A 83 2.77 -1.88 -1.75
C PHE A 83 1.44 -1.44 -1.14
N GLN A 84 0.70 -0.53 -1.77
CA GLN A 84 -0.40 0.23 -1.19
C GLN A 84 -1.65 0.19 -2.05
N HIS A 85 -2.80 0.46 -1.46
CA HIS A 85 -4.05 0.76 -2.17
C HIS A 85 -4.24 2.26 -2.36
N LYS A 86 -5.06 2.62 -3.36
CA LYS A 86 -5.28 4.02 -3.73
C LYS A 86 -5.73 4.93 -2.57
N PRO A 87 -6.70 4.56 -1.71
CA PRO A 87 -7.08 5.40 -0.58
C PRO A 87 -5.92 5.77 0.35
N TYR A 88 -4.99 4.83 0.62
CA TYR A 88 -3.80 5.11 1.41
C TYR A 88 -2.88 6.13 0.72
N MET A 89 -2.63 5.97 -0.57
CA MET A 89 -1.81 6.91 -1.34
C MET A 89 -2.43 8.31 -1.35
N ASP A 90 -3.74 8.41 -1.58
CA ASP A 90 -4.44 9.70 -1.62
C ASP A 90 -4.35 10.42 -0.27
N ASN A 91 -4.58 9.70 0.83
CA ASN A 91 -4.44 10.24 2.19
C ASN A 91 -2.98 10.64 2.49
N PHE A 92 -2.01 9.82 2.08
CA PHE A 92 -0.59 10.13 2.24
C PHE A 92 -0.21 11.41 1.51
N ASN A 93 -0.69 11.61 0.28
CA ASN A 93 -0.49 12.83 -0.49
C ASN A 93 -1.05 14.07 0.25
N GLU A 94 -2.26 13.95 0.79
CA GLU A 94 -2.92 15.05 1.52
C GLU A 94 -2.14 15.44 2.80
N GLU A 95 -1.73 14.45 3.57
CA GLU A 95 -1.05 14.67 4.86
C GLU A 95 0.40 15.14 4.71
N ASN A 96 1.11 14.67 3.67
CA ASN A 96 2.54 14.91 3.51
C ASN A 96 2.88 15.88 2.37
N GLY A 97 1.88 16.33 1.60
CA GLY A 97 2.08 17.24 0.47
C GLY A 97 2.89 16.60 -0.67
N THR A 98 2.75 15.28 -0.86
CA THR A 98 3.38 14.52 -1.94
C THR A 98 2.48 14.51 -3.19
N HIS A 99 3.06 14.13 -4.34
CA HIS A 99 2.42 14.20 -5.65
C HIS A 99 2.49 12.83 -6.34
N LEU A 100 2.03 11.80 -5.64
CA LEU A 100 2.02 10.44 -6.16
C LEU A 100 0.71 10.17 -6.91
N VAL A 101 0.80 9.41 -8.00
CA VAL A 101 -0.35 9.05 -8.83
C VAL A 101 -0.40 7.54 -9.05
N SER A 102 -1.62 6.98 -8.98
CA SER A 102 -1.88 5.57 -9.30
C SER A 102 -1.93 5.37 -10.79
N VAL A 103 -1.18 4.40 -11.31
CA VAL A 103 -1.12 4.11 -12.75
C VAL A 103 -1.71 2.76 -13.13
N ALA A 104 -1.78 1.80 -12.21
CA ALA A 104 -2.40 0.49 -12.45
C ALA A 104 -2.87 -0.15 -11.15
N ALA A 105 -3.98 -0.88 -11.18
CA ALA A 105 -4.34 -1.86 -10.16
C ALA A 105 -3.73 -3.22 -10.54
N VAL A 106 -3.28 -3.99 -9.55
CA VAL A 106 -2.63 -5.29 -9.77
C VAL A 106 -3.35 -6.40 -9.03
N HIS A 107 -3.56 -6.27 -7.73
CA HIS A 107 -4.21 -7.30 -6.93
C HIS A 107 -4.96 -6.72 -5.73
N TYR A 108 -5.76 -7.56 -5.10
CA TYR A 108 -6.46 -7.27 -3.86
C TYR A 108 -6.06 -8.29 -2.79
N GLU A 109 -5.94 -7.81 -1.56
CA GLU A 109 -5.69 -8.61 -0.37
C GLU A 109 -6.85 -8.42 0.60
N PRO A 110 -7.69 -9.47 0.83
CA PRO A 110 -8.77 -9.37 1.80
C PRO A 110 -8.24 -9.04 3.20
N PHE A 111 -8.83 -8.04 3.83
CA PHE A 111 -8.51 -7.69 5.21
C PHE A 111 -9.14 -8.72 6.14
N GLY A 112 -8.40 -9.23 7.12
CA GLY A 112 -8.86 -10.31 7.99
C GLY A 112 -8.85 -9.96 9.46
N ILE A 113 -9.76 -10.57 10.22
CA ILE A 113 -9.75 -10.59 11.69
C ILE A 113 -9.12 -11.90 12.11
N TYR A 114 -8.05 -11.83 12.86
CA TYR A 114 -7.27 -12.99 13.29
C TYR A 114 -7.38 -13.22 14.79
N PRO A 115 -7.46 -14.49 15.23
CA PRO A 115 -7.51 -14.84 16.63
C PRO A 115 -6.18 -14.55 17.32
N GLY A 116 -6.25 -13.95 18.52
CA GLY A 116 -5.15 -13.80 19.44
C GLY A 116 -5.33 -14.70 20.65
N LYS A 117 -5.72 -14.12 21.80
CA LYS A 117 -6.04 -14.87 23.02
C LYS A 117 -7.40 -15.55 22.95
N THR A 118 -8.32 -15.00 22.16
CA THR A 118 -9.68 -15.50 21.98
C THR A 118 -9.79 -16.16 20.61
N ALA A 119 -10.38 -17.36 20.54
CA ALA A 119 -10.39 -18.19 19.34
C ALA A 119 -11.49 -17.82 18.34
N SER A 120 -12.57 -17.15 18.76
CA SER A 120 -13.69 -16.77 17.89
C SER A 120 -14.35 -15.46 18.36
N ILE A 121 -15.18 -14.88 17.49
CA ILE A 121 -15.95 -13.66 17.79
C ILE A 121 -16.97 -13.92 18.90
N GLU A 122 -17.56 -15.09 18.93
CA GLU A 122 -18.59 -15.49 19.90
C GLU A 122 -18.02 -15.59 21.32
N GLU A 123 -16.75 -15.95 21.44
CA GLU A 123 -16.05 -16.11 22.72
C GLU A 123 -15.52 -14.79 23.29
N LEU A 124 -15.63 -13.67 22.56
CA LEU A 124 -15.18 -12.37 23.07
C LEU A 124 -15.91 -11.99 24.36
N GLU A 125 -15.15 -11.73 25.40
CA GLU A 125 -15.65 -11.23 26.68
C GLU A 125 -15.88 -9.71 26.64
N ASP A 126 -16.59 -9.20 27.64
CA ASP A 126 -16.76 -7.77 27.85
C ASP A 126 -15.41 -7.11 28.17
N GLY A 127 -15.07 -6.02 27.48
CA GLY A 127 -13.77 -5.35 27.60
C GLY A 127 -12.62 -6.01 26.85
N ALA A 128 -12.88 -6.99 25.96
CA ALA A 128 -11.86 -7.63 25.15
C ALA A 128 -11.09 -6.61 24.28
N LYS A 129 -9.81 -6.89 24.03
CA LYS A 129 -8.90 -6.01 23.28
C LYS A 129 -8.84 -6.41 21.82
N ILE A 130 -9.10 -5.46 20.93
CA ILE A 130 -8.96 -5.65 19.49
C ILE A 130 -7.93 -4.67 18.95
N ALA A 131 -6.83 -5.19 18.39
CA ALA A 131 -5.83 -4.39 17.72
C ALA A 131 -6.23 -4.10 16.25
N ILE A 132 -6.05 -2.86 15.81
CA ILE A 132 -6.30 -2.40 14.46
C ILE A 132 -5.14 -1.53 13.96
N PRO A 133 -4.97 -1.32 12.64
CA PRO A 133 -3.98 -0.36 12.13
C PRO A 133 -4.25 1.06 12.65
N ASN A 134 -3.17 1.84 12.78
CA ASN A 134 -3.22 3.22 13.29
C ASN A 134 -3.18 4.30 12.19
N ASP A 135 -3.08 3.92 10.92
CA ASP A 135 -3.21 4.87 9.82
C ASP A 135 -4.68 5.07 9.44
N GLY A 136 -5.03 6.32 9.08
CA GLY A 136 -6.43 6.74 8.96
C GLY A 136 -7.26 5.88 8.00
N THR A 137 -6.70 5.39 6.91
CA THR A 137 -7.45 4.61 5.92
C THR A 137 -7.62 3.15 6.31
N ASN A 138 -6.60 2.51 6.89
CA ASN A 138 -6.70 1.13 7.36
C ASN A 138 -7.43 1.05 8.72
N GLU A 139 -7.35 2.08 9.58
CA GLU A 139 -8.21 2.18 10.77
C GLU A 139 -9.68 2.16 10.37
N ALA A 140 -10.09 3.06 9.45
CA ALA A 140 -11.48 3.11 8.96
C ALA A 140 -11.93 1.77 8.36
N ARG A 141 -11.09 1.15 7.55
CA ARG A 141 -11.31 -0.17 6.93
C ARG A 141 -11.51 -1.27 8.00
N ALA A 142 -10.67 -1.27 9.03
CA ALA A 142 -10.78 -2.21 10.15
C ALA A 142 -12.09 -2.02 10.93
N LEU A 143 -12.46 -0.77 11.24
CA LEU A 143 -13.70 -0.45 11.93
C LEU A 143 -14.93 -0.86 11.13
N LEU A 144 -14.93 -0.65 9.81
CA LEU A 144 -15.99 -1.12 8.91
C LEU A 144 -16.10 -2.65 8.91
N LEU A 145 -14.98 -3.37 8.95
CA LEU A 145 -15.00 -4.84 9.04
C LEU A 145 -15.55 -5.30 10.40
N LEU A 146 -15.17 -4.64 11.51
CA LEU A 146 -15.74 -4.94 12.84
C LEU A 146 -17.24 -4.64 12.90
N GLU A 147 -17.70 -3.56 12.26
CA GLU A 147 -19.13 -3.25 12.14
C GLU A 147 -19.88 -4.31 11.33
N ALA A 148 -19.31 -4.76 10.21
CA ALA A 148 -19.88 -5.83 9.39
C ALA A 148 -20.03 -7.15 10.16
N GLN A 149 -19.19 -7.40 11.16
CA GLN A 149 -19.31 -8.55 12.08
C GLN A 149 -20.26 -8.28 13.27
N GLY A 150 -20.88 -7.10 13.35
CA GLY A 150 -21.81 -6.74 14.43
C GLY A 150 -21.13 -6.50 15.79
N LEU A 151 -19.81 -6.31 15.81
CA LEU A 151 -19.03 -6.07 17.03
C LEU A 151 -19.18 -4.65 17.56
N ILE A 152 -19.30 -3.69 16.65
CA ILE A 152 -19.50 -2.26 16.91
C ILE A 152 -20.52 -1.70 15.93
N LYS A 153 -20.95 -0.46 16.16
CA LYS A 153 -21.70 0.33 15.18
C LYS A 153 -21.08 1.71 15.06
N LEU A 154 -20.85 2.13 13.85
CA LEU A 154 -20.31 3.45 13.56
C LEU A 154 -21.41 4.51 13.47
N LYS A 155 -21.06 5.77 13.66
CA LYS A 155 -21.94 6.91 13.39
C LYS A 155 -22.33 6.92 11.91
N GLU A 156 -23.55 7.35 11.64
CA GLU A 156 -24.04 7.52 10.27
C GLU A 156 -23.11 8.47 9.49
N GLY A 157 -22.66 8.01 8.32
CA GLY A 157 -21.80 8.79 7.43
C GLY A 157 -20.30 8.77 7.77
N ALA A 158 -19.83 8.06 8.80
CA ALA A 158 -18.42 7.94 9.12
C ALA A 158 -17.60 7.31 7.96
N GLY A 159 -18.08 6.20 7.40
CA GLY A 159 -17.56 5.60 6.17
C GLY A 159 -16.06 5.35 6.17
N MET A 160 -15.40 5.66 5.05
CA MET A 160 -13.95 5.40 4.82
C MET A 160 -13.01 6.34 5.59
N THR A 161 -13.53 7.27 6.37
CA THR A 161 -12.76 8.17 7.23
C THR A 161 -13.07 7.95 8.71
N ALA A 162 -13.74 6.84 9.05
CA ALA A 162 -14.09 6.48 10.41
C ALA A 162 -12.84 6.32 11.28
N THR A 163 -12.92 6.82 12.50
CA THR A 163 -11.93 6.59 13.54
C THR A 163 -12.62 5.99 14.77
N LYS A 164 -11.87 5.51 15.75
CA LYS A 164 -12.48 4.93 16.97
C LYS A 164 -13.42 5.87 17.73
N ILE A 165 -13.26 7.21 17.56
CA ILE A 165 -14.18 8.18 18.15
C ILE A 165 -15.55 8.20 17.46
N ASP A 166 -15.68 7.58 16.30
CA ASP A 166 -16.92 7.44 15.55
C ASP A 166 -17.70 6.18 15.88
N ILE A 167 -17.24 5.39 16.83
CA ILE A 167 -18.00 4.25 17.36
C ILE A 167 -19.20 4.80 18.13
N ALA A 168 -20.40 4.55 17.62
CA ALA A 168 -21.67 4.96 18.24
C ALA A 168 -22.18 3.93 19.24
N GLU A 169 -22.01 2.63 18.94
CA GLU A 169 -22.39 1.53 19.83
C GLU A 169 -21.23 0.53 19.96
N ASN A 170 -20.96 0.12 21.18
CA ASN A 170 -19.93 -0.87 21.51
C ASN A 170 -20.50 -1.77 22.64
N PRO A 171 -21.37 -2.74 22.28
CA PRO A 171 -22.17 -3.49 23.24
C PRO A 171 -21.32 -4.37 24.18
N LYS A 172 -20.12 -4.74 23.77
CA LYS A 172 -19.16 -5.53 24.58
C LYS A 172 -18.07 -4.68 25.22
N ASN A 173 -18.17 -3.34 25.18
CA ASN A 173 -17.16 -2.43 25.72
C ASN A 173 -15.74 -2.75 25.22
N LEU A 174 -15.60 -3.17 23.95
CA LEU A 174 -14.31 -3.57 23.34
C LEU A 174 -13.29 -2.44 23.45
N GLU A 175 -12.08 -2.76 23.85
CA GLU A 175 -10.95 -1.83 23.86
C GLU A 175 -10.27 -1.87 22.49
N ILE A 176 -10.44 -0.82 21.68
CA ILE A 176 -9.82 -0.70 20.36
C ILE A 176 -8.42 -0.10 20.51
N LEU A 177 -7.41 -0.89 20.11
CA LEU A 177 -6.00 -0.54 20.20
C LEU A 177 -5.45 -0.24 18.80
N GLU A 178 -5.11 1.02 18.54
CA GLU A 178 -4.45 1.45 17.30
C GLU A 178 -2.96 1.12 17.38
N ILE A 179 -2.49 0.25 16.49
CA ILE A 179 -1.12 -0.25 16.44
C ILE A 179 -0.59 -0.08 15.01
N GLU A 180 0.68 0.26 14.86
CA GLU A 180 1.33 0.28 13.54
C GLU A 180 1.10 -1.05 12.82
N ALA A 181 0.65 -0.99 11.54
CA ALA A 181 0.22 -2.16 10.79
C ALA A 181 1.28 -3.28 10.75
N ALA A 182 2.57 -2.92 10.64
CA ALA A 182 3.70 -3.85 10.67
C ALA A 182 3.89 -4.61 12.00
N GLN A 183 3.24 -4.15 13.09
CA GLN A 183 3.36 -4.76 14.42
C GLN A 183 2.15 -5.63 14.78
N LEU A 184 1.05 -5.58 14.02
CA LEU A 184 -0.20 -6.24 14.36
C LEU A 184 -0.07 -7.76 14.50
N THR A 185 0.63 -8.43 13.59
CA THR A 185 0.83 -9.89 13.68
C THR A 185 1.58 -10.29 14.97
N ARG A 186 2.54 -9.46 15.41
CA ARG A 186 3.28 -9.70 16.66
C ARG A 186 2.44 -9.44 17.91
N SER A 187 1.45 -8.56 17.81
CA SER A 187 0.57 -8.21 18.94
C SER A 187 -0.48 -9.29 19.27
N LEU A 188 -0.67 -10.30 18.41
CA LEU A 188 -1.69 -11.35 18.60
C LEU A 188 -1.60 -12.04 19.96
N SER A 189 -0.41 -12.24 20.51
CA SER A 189 -0.23 -12.83 21.84
C SER A 189 -0.70 -11.93 23.00
N ASP A 190 -0.91 -10.64 22.75
CA ASP A 190 -1.20 -9.63 23.77
C ASP A 190 -2.64 -9.11 23.72
N VAL A 191 -3.36 -9.39 22.64
CA VAL A 191 -4.75 -8.97 22.40
C VAL A 191 -5.70 -10.16 22.19
N ASP A 192 -6.99 -9.93 22.25
CA ASP A 192 -7.98 -10.97 22.00
C ASP A 192 -8.15 -11.25 20.51
N LEU A 193 -8.24 -10.22 19.70
CA LEU A 193 -8.26 -10.28 18.23
C LEU A 193 -7.38 -9.18 17.63
N ALA A 194 -6.97 -9.35 16.37
CA ALA A 194 -6.37 -8.28 15.59
C ALA A 194 -6.94 -8.25 14.17
N VAL A 195 -7.13 -7.06 13.62
CA VAL A 195 -7.47 -6.85 12.21
C VAL A 195 -6.18 -6.52 11.47
N ILE A 196 -5.76 -7.38 10.53
CA ILE A 196 -4.42 -7.35 9.96
C ILE A 196 -4.48 -7.25 8.44
N ASN A 197 -3.67 -6.35 7.86
CA ASN A 197 -3.48 -6.24 6.41
C ASN A 197 -2.93 -7.53 5.81
N GLY A 198 -3.36 -7.87 4.58
CA GLY A 198 -3.03 -9.14 3.93
C GLY A 198 -1.54 -9.39 3.83
N ASN A 199 -0.76 -8.42 3.36
CA ASN A 199 0.70 -8.55 3.26
C ASN A 199 1.39 -8.84 4.60
N TYR A 200 0.97 -8.18 5.70
CA TYR A 200 1.54 -8.45 7.03
C TYR A 200 1.05 -9.77 7.62
N ALA A 201 -0.16 -10.19 7.29
CA ALA A 201 -0.64 -11.52 7.66
C ALA A 201 0.21 -12.60 6.97
N ILE A 202 0.40 -12.51 5.65
CA ILE A 202 1.23 -13.44 4.86
C ILE A 202 2.67 -13.44 5.38
N GLN A 203 3.27 -12.27 5.61
CA GLN A 203 4.62 -12.13 6.15
C GLN A 203 4.76 -12.77 7.54
N GLY A 204 3.70 -12.73 8.34
CA GLY A 204 3.62 -13.40 9.64
C GLY A 204 3.31 -14.89 9.59
N GLY A 205 3.18 -15.47 8.39
CA GLY A 205 2.84 -16.88 8.19
C GLY A 205 1.36 -17.21 8.33
N LEU A 206 0.48 -16.19 8.31
CA LEU A 206 -0.97 -16.37 8.38
C LEU A 206 -1.59 -16.32 6.97
N SER A 207 -2.69 -17.04 6.81
CA SER A 207 -3.50 -17.03 5.58
C SER A 207 -4.93 -16.62 5.90
N VAL A 208 -5.48 -15.67 5.17
CA VAL A 208 -6.85 -15.20 5.40
C VAL A 208 -7.86 -16.34 5.26
N GLY A 209 -7.65 -17.27 4.33
CA GLY A 209 -8.55 -18.40 4.11
C GLY A 209 -8.49 -19.51 5.16
N LYS A 210 -7.43 -19.53 6.00
CA LYS A 210 -7.21 -20.62 6.98
C LYS A 210 -7.22 -20.14 8.43
N ASP A 211 -6.64 -18.95 8.66
CA ASP A 211 -6.34 -18.46 10.02
C ASP A 211 -7.24 -17.29 10.44
N ALA A 212 -7.85 -16.56 9.49
CA ALA A 212 -8.80 -15.51 9.82
C ALA A 212 -10.14 -16.11 10.27
N ILE A 213 -10.72 -15.54 11.31
CA ILE A 213 -12.07 -15.90 11.82
C ILE A 213 -13.17 -15.12 11.11
N ALA A 214 -12.83 -14.01 10.47
CA ALA A 214 -13.66 -13.25 9.54
C ALA A 214 -12.76 -12.45 8.59
N ALA A 215 -13.27 -12.14 7.41
CA ALA A 215 -12.55 -11.37 6.41
C ALA A 215 -13.52 -10.56 5.53
N GLU A 216 -12.97 -9.59 4.81
CA GLU A 216 -13.70 -8.91 3.73
C GLU A 216 -14.07 -9.89 2.62
N ASP A 217 -15.24 -9.68 2.04
CA ASP A 217 -15.68 -10.47 0.88
C ASP A 217 -14.89 -10.02 -0.37
N LYS A 218 -14.29 -10.97 -1.06
CA LYS A 218 -13.51 -10.76 -2.29
C LYS A 218 -14.33 -10.16 -3.45
N ASP A 219 -15.65 -10.29 -3.41
CA ASP A 219 -16.57 -9.79 -4.43
C ASP A 219 -17.28 -8.48 -3.98
N SER A 220 -16.84 -7.91 -2.84
CA SER A 220 -17.38 -6.67 -2.29
C SER A 220 -16.81 -5.41 -2.96
N LEU A 221 -17.43 -4.26 -2.69
CA LEU A 221 -16.89 -2.95 -3.06
C LEU A 221 -15.51 -2.70 -2.45
N ALA A 222 -15.19 -3.30 -1.30
CA ALA A 222 -13.87 -3.22 -0.70
C ALA A 222 -12.78 -3.78 -1.62
N ALA A 223 -13.06 -4.86 -2.35
CA ALA A 223 -12.11 -5.47 -3.27
C ALA A 223 -11.72 -4.56 -4.46
N GLU A 224 -12.61 -3.66 -4.88
CA GLU A 224 -12.31 -2.65 -5.89
C GLU A 224 -11.61 -1.43 -5.27
N THR A 225 -12.11 -0.97 -4.12
CA THR A 225 -11.63 0.23 -3.44
C THR A 225 -10.19 0.06 -2.93
N TYR A 226 -9.88 -1.10 -2.36
CA TYR A 226 -8.59 -1.39 -1.73
C TYR A 226 -7.68 -2.30 -2.59
N ALA A 227 -7.89 -2.31 -3.91
CA ALA A 227 -6.93 -2.93 -4.81
C ALA A 227 -5.54 -2.29 -4.66
N ASN A 228 -4.51 -3.11 -4.57
CA ASN A 228 -3.13 -2.68 -4.53
C ASN A 228 -2.69 -2.17 -5.89
N ILE A 229 -2.03 -1.02 -5.90
CA ILE A 229 -1.70 -0.24 -7.08
C ILE A 229 -0.20 -0.08 -7.26
N VAL A 230 0.19 0.12 -8.51
CA VAL A 230 1.48 0.75 -8.84
C VAL A 230 1.28 2.26 -8.78
N ALA A 231 2.13 2.93 -8.03
CA ALA A 231 2.19 4.38 -7.98
C ALA A 231 3.51 4.90 -8.53
N VAL A 232 3.45 6.06 -9.17
CA VAL A 232 4.60 6.83 -9.68
C VAL A 232 4.49 8.27 -9.20
N LYS A 233 5.58 9.04 -9.29
CA LYS A 233 5.51 10.48 -9.08
C LYS A 233 4.79 11.15 -10.25
N GLU A 234 3.95 12.16 -9.98
CA GLU A 234 3.24 12.95 -10.98
C GLU A 234 4.17 13.42 -12.11
N GLY A 235 3.74 13.23 -13.36
CA GLY A 235 4.51 13.52 -14.57
C GLY A 235 5.31 12.32 -15.11
N ASN A 236 5.34 11.18 -14.41
CA ASN A 236 6.01 9.94 -14.85
C ASN A 236 5.05 8.87 -15.37
N GLU A 237 3.74 9.16 -15.47
CA GLU A 237 2.69 8.21 -15.82
C GLU A 237 2.88 7.59 -17.20
N ASP A 238 3.37 8.40 -18.14
CA ASP A 238 3.51 8.04 -19.55
C ASP A 238 4.94 7.67 -19.97
N THR A 239 5.87 7.52 -19.00
CA THR A 239 7.25 7.12 -19.34
C THR A 239 7.31 5.70 -19.87
N GLU A 240 8.33 5.39 -20.65
CA GLU A 240 8.53 4.04 -21.19
C GLU A 240 8.76 3.00 -20.06
N LYS A 241 9.42 3.41 -18.97
CA LYS A 241 9.57 2.59 -17.76
C LYS A 241 8.23 2.24 -17.14
N THR A 242 7.36 3.23 -16.93
CA THR A 242 6.03 3.06 -16.34
C THR A 242 5.16 2.15 -17.20
N LYS A 243 5.12 2.39 -18.52
CA LYS A 243 4.35 1.56 -19.46
C LYS A 243 4.83 0.11 -19.48
N ALA A 244 6.15 -0.10 -19.51
CA ALA A 244 6.74 -1.43 -19.49
C ALA A 244 6.42 -2.17 -18.18
N LEU A 245 6.48 -1.47 -17.04
CA LEU A 245 6.17 -2.04 -15.72
C LEU A 245 4.68 -2.44 -15.62
N ILE A 246 3.76 -1.57 -16.04
CA ILE A 246 2.32 -1.86 -16.04
C ILE A 246 2.01 -3.07 -16.92
N GLU A 247 2.50 -3.09 -18.16
CA GLU A 247 2.26 -4.20 -19.10
C GLU A 247 2.78 -5.52 -18.55
N ALA A 248 3.95 -5.52 -17.90
CA ALA A 248 4.52 -6.70 -17.28
C ALA A 248 3.68 -7.18 -16.07
N LEU A 249 3.28 -6.26 -15.18
CA LEU A 249 2.50 -6.59 -13.97
C LEU A 249 1.07 -7.02 -14.26
N GLN A 250 0.48 -6.58 -15.37
CA GLN A 250 -0.86 -6.99 -15.80
C GLN A 250 -0.82 -8.14 -16.83
N SER A 251 0.22 -8.95 -16.81
CA SER A 251 0.37 -10.12 -17.69
C SER A 251 -0.24 -11.39 -17.11
N ASP A 252 -0.49 -12.38 -17.97
CA ASP A 252 -0.93 -13.72 -17.56
C ASP A 252 0.10 -14.40 -16.65
N VAL A 253 1.40 -14.12 -16.81
CA VAL A 253 2.46 -14.63 -15.91
C VAL A 253 2.19 -14.24 -14.46
N VAL A 254 1.81 -12.98 -14.22
CA VAL A 254 1.50 -12.50 -12.86
C VAL A 254 0.18 -13.10 -12.37
N ARG A 255 -0.84 -13.17 -13.22
CA ARG A 255 -2.13 -13.78 -12.86
C ARG A 255 -1.94 -15.22 -12.42
N ASP A 256 -1.30 -16.03 -13.25
CA ASP A 256 -1.07 -17.46 -13.00
C ASP A 256 -0.24 -17.65 -11.72
N TYR A 257 0.79 -16.82 -11.51
CA TYR A 257 1.60 -16.86 -10.31
C TYR A 257 0.79 -16.58 -9.04
N ILE A 258 -0.01 -15.52 -9.05
CA ILE A 258 -0.84 -15.13 -7.89
C ILE A 258 -1.83 -16.26 -7.57
N GLU A 259 -2.54 -16.78 -8.57
CA GLU A 259 -3.55 -17.84 -8.38
C GLU A 259 -2.92 -19.15 -7.87
N ALA A 260 -1.72 -19.50 -8.35
CA ALA A 260 -1.03 -20.71 -7.95
C ALA A 260 -0.38 -20.61 -6.55
N THR A 261 -0.01 -19.40 -6.11
CA THR A 261 0.85 -19.22 -4.93
C THR A 261 0.06 -18.89 -3.66
N TYR A 262 -0.96 -18.04 -3.74
CA TYR A 262 -1.53 -17.41 -2.54
C TYR A 262 -2.89 -17.99 -2.09
N ASP A 263 -3.45 -18.97 -2.78
CA ASP A 263 -4.67 -19.69 -2.36
C ASP A 263 -5.82 -18.74 -1.92
N GLY A 264 -6.01 -17.65 -2.69
CA GLY A 264 -7.05 -16.64 -2.44
C GLY A 264 -6.68 -15.57 -1.40
N ALA A 265 -5.50 -15.62 -0.78
CA ALA A 265 -5.03 -14.53 0.08
C ALA A 265 -4.57 -13.30 -0.72
N VAL A 266 -4.27 -13.49 -1.99
CA VAL A 266 -4.01 -12.45 -2.98
C VAL A 266 -4.84 -12.77 -4.23
N ILE A 267 -5.53 -11.78 -4.77
CA ILE A 267 -6.51 -11.95 -5.86
C ILE A 267 -6.17 -10.97 -6.98
N PRO A 268 -5.93 -11.43 -8.22
CA PRO A 268 -5.67 -10.54 -9.36
C PRO A 268 -6.83 -9.55 -9.59
N LYS A 269 -6.51 -8.31 -9.97
CA LYS A 269 -7.45 -7.20 -10.21
C LYS A 269 -7.20 -6.48 -11.55
N PHE A 270 -6.85 -7.20 -12.61
CA PHE A 270 -6.63 -6.70 -13.97
C PHE A 270 -7.10 -7.70 -15.02
#